data_6ff1c0b484e5ad4b490d87970d546741
#
_entry.id   6ff1c0b484e5ad4b490d87970d546741
#
_cell.length_a   1.000
_cell.length_b   1.000
_cell.length_c   1.000
_cell.angle_alpha   90.00
_cell.angle_beta   90.00
_cell.angle_gamma   90.00
#
_symmetry.space_group_name_H-M   'P 1'
#
loop_
_entity.id
_entity.type
_entity.pdbx_description
1 polymer ?
#
loop_
_entity_poly.entity_id
_entity_poly.type
_entity_poly.pdbx_seq_one_letter_code
_entity_poly.pdbx_strand_id
1 'polypeptide(L)'
;EGAYRTGGRIPSIWDTWSDCAISDFYNKVGSYVGNNFYEKYEEDIKLFKSLGLDSFRTSIQWSRLLDEKEELNPEGVNFYHKLCACARENQMELFMNLYHFDMPAYLFERGGWESREVVEAYALYARKAFREFGKEIRYWFTFNEPIVEPDQRYRDGFWYPFIKDAKRGMNVQYHISLAHSLAVWEFRKAKEDGYLLPDAKIGLINCFAPPYTREDPSAEDLEAVRMEDGLKNRWWLDLVTKGELP
;
A
#
# COMPACT_ATOMS: atom_id res chain seq x y z
N GLU A 1 2.88 -2.94 -12.12
CA GLU A 1 1.98 -2.86 -13.28
C GLU A 1 2.69 -2.59 -14.62
N GLY A 2 3.83 -1.92 -14.66
CA GLY A 2 4.60 -1.62 -15.86
C GLY A 2 3.97 -0.62 -16.84
N ALA A 3 2.81 -0.09 -16.54
CA ALA A 3 2.07 0.83 -17.40
C ALA A 3 2.15 2.27 -16.89
N TYR A 4 3.34 2.78 -16.90
CA TYR A 4 3.77 4.03 -16.30
C TYR A 4 2.90 5.27 -16.65
N ARG A 5 2.53 5.44 -17.93
CA ARG A 5 1.76 6.62 -18.41
C ARG A 5 0.49 6.23 -19.16
N THR A 6 -0.03 5.04 -18.89
CA THR A 6 -1.20 4.51 -19.61
C THR A 6 -2.44 4.61 -18.72
N GLY A 7 -3.61 4.76 -19.33
CA GLY A 7 -4.89 4.72 -18.62
C GLY A 7 -5.10 5.91 -17.69
N GLY A 8 -4.68 7.12 -18.08
CA GLY A 8 -4.88 8.34 -17.28
C GLY A 8 -4.12 8.39 -15.96
N ARG A 9 -3.17 7.48 -15.73
CA ARG A 9 -2.37 7.45 -14.48
C ARG A 9 -1.52 8.70 -14.34
N ILE A 10 -1.60 9.37 -13.19
CA ILE A 10 -0.73 10.47 -12.79
C ILE A 10 0.60 9.95 -12.21
N PRO A 11 1.68 10.75 -12.15
CA PRO A 11 2.95 10.34 -11.58
C PRO A 11 2.86 9.91 -10.11
N SER A 12 3.63 8.90 -9.75
CA SER A 12 3.88 8.48 -8.36
C SER A 12 5.28 8.86 -7.91
N ILE A 13 5.56 8.72 -6.64
CA ILE A 13 6.90 8.94 -6.07
C ILE A 13 8.00 8.06 -6.72
N TRP A 14 7.64 6.88 -7.23
CA TRP A 14 8.58 6.02 -7.96
C TRP A 14 8.99 6.61 -9.30
N ASP A 15 8.07 7.31 -9.96
CA ASP A 15 8.34 7.98 -11.23
C ASP A 15 9.25 9.17 -10.97
N THR A 16 8.97 9.96 -9.92
CA THR A 16 9.84 11.05 -9.47
C THR A 16 11.25 10.54 -9.17
N TRP A 17 11.38 9.41 -8.47
CA TRP A 17 12.69 8.83 -8.17
C TRP A 17 13.42 8.35 -9.43
N SER A 18 12.74 7.64 -10.32
CA SER A 18 13.36 7.14 -11.56
C SER A 18 13.84 8.24 -12.49
N ASP A 19 13.14 9.37 -12.49
CA ASP A 19 13.43 10.52 -13.36
C ASP A 19 14.41 11.53 -12.71
N CYS A 20 14.72 11.40 -11.42
CA CYS A 20 15.63 12.33 -10.76
C CYS A 20 17.11 12.08 -11.10
N ALA A 21 17.95 13.13 -10.96
CA ALA A 21 19.38 13.07 -11.31
C ALA A 21 20.19 12.08 -10.45
N ILE A 22 19.72 11.82 -9.22
CA ILE A 22 20.34 10.89 -8.25
C ILE A 22 19.72 9.49 -8.29
N SER A 23 18.97 9.17 -9.35
CA SER A 23 18.41 7.84 -9.53
C SER A 23 19.53 6.79 -9.63
N ASP A 24 19.45 5.79 -8.76
CA ASP A 24 20.36 4.65 -8.69
C ASP A 24 19.79 3.37 -9.31
N PHE A 25 18.66 3.48 -10.01
CA PHE A 25 18.12 2.35 -10.76
C PHE A 25 19.09 1.90 -11.86
N TYR A 26 19.26 0.58 -11.97
CA TYR A 26 20.16 0.00 -12.94
C TYR A 26 19.87 0.51 -14.36
N ASN A 27 20.87 1.04 -15.04
CA ASN A 27 20.77 1.69 -16.34
C ASN A 27 19.72 2.82 -16.41
N LYS A 28 19.33 3.40 -15.27
CA LYS A 28 18.26 4.41 -15.14
C LYS A 28 16.93 3.95 -15.72
N VAL A 29 16.67 2.65 -15.67
CA VAL A 29 15.40 2.07 -16.10
C VAL A 29 14.38 2.20 -14.97
N GLY A 30 13.34 2.95 -15.22
CA GLY A 30 12.26 3.18 -14.24
C GLY A 30 11.05 2.27 -14.44
N SER A 31 9.94 2.65 -13.83
CA SER A 31 8.68 1.89 -13.79
C SER A 31 7.97 1.72 -15.14
N TYR A 32 8.49 2.36 -16.19
CA TYR A 32 7.99 2.19 -17.57
C TYR A 32 8.45 0.86 -18.23
N VAL A 33 9.42 0.18 -17.64
CA VAL A 33 9.84 -1.17 -18.03
C VAL A 33 9.49 -2.13 -16.89
N GLY A 34 8.51 -2.96 -17.09
CA GLY A 34 8.04 -3.93 -16.13
C GLY A 34 7.41 -5.12 -16.83
N ASN A 35 6.67 -5.93 -16.07
CA ASN A 35 5.95 -7.11 -16.58
C ASN A 35 4.75 -6.78 -17.44
N ASN A 36 4.38 -5.48 -17.54
CA ASN A 36 3.25 -4.98 -18.31
C ASN A 36 1.88 -5.60 -17.93
N PHE A 37 1.67 -5.83 -16.64
CA PHE A 37 0.45 -6.46 -16.13
C PHE A 37 -0.82 -5.69 -16.52
N TYR A 38 -0.76 -4.36 -16.65
CA TYR A 38 -1.89 -3.54 -17.09
C TYR A 38 -2.48 -4.02 -18.43
N GLU A 39 -1.64 -4.41 -19.38
CA GLU A 39 -2.06 -4.90 -20.70
C GLU A 39 -2.26 -6.42 -20.72
N LYS A 40 -1.55 -7.16 -19.85
CA LYS A 40 -1.48 -8.62 -19.90
C LYS A 40 -2.25 -9.33 -18.81
N TYR A 41 -2.99 -8.61 -17.97
CA TYR A 41 -3.67 -9.19 -16.81
C TYR A 41 -4.58 -10.37 -17.15
N GLU A 42 -5.22 -10.36 -18.34
CA GLU A 42 -6.09 -11.46 -18.77
C GLU A 42 -5.30 -12.75 -19.07
N GLU A 43 -4.14 -12.61 -19.73
CA GLU A 43 -3.23 -13.73 -20.00
C GLU A 43 -2.61 -14.25 -18.69
N ASP A 44 -2.16 -13.33 -17.83
CA ASP A 44 -1.53 -13.65 -16.56
C ASP A 44 -2.50 -14.36 -15.60
N ILE A 45 -3.74 -13.91 -15.49
CA ILE A 45 -4.76 -14.54 -14.63
C ILE A 45 -5.09 -15.95 -15.14
N LYS A 46 -5.23 -16.14 -16.46
CA LYS A 46 -5.43 -17.48 -17.06
C LYS A 46 -4.23 -18.40 -16.79
N LEU A 47 -3.02 -17.84 -16.90
CA LEU A 47 -1.78 -18.60 -16.58
C LEU A 47 -1.78 -18.99 -15.10
N PHE A 48 -2.06 -18.07 -14.16
CA PHE A 48 -2.13 -18.39 -12.74
C PHE A 48 -3.14 -19.51 -12.45
N LYS A 49 -4.32 -19.45 -13.05
CA LYS A 49 -5.31 -20.52 -12.91
C LYS A 49 -4.84 -21.85 -13.48
N SER A 50 -4.15 -21.84 -14.61
CA SER A 50 -3.58 -23.06 -15.20
C SER A 50 -2.50 -23.73 -14.34
N LEU A 51 -1.84 -22.94 -13.46
CA LEU A 51 -0.87 -23.40 -12.47
C LEU A 51 -1.51 -23.92 -11.18
N GLY A 52 -2.86 -23.92 -11.10
CA GLY A 52 -3.60 -24.38 -9.94
C GLY A 52 -3.75 -23.34 -8.82
N LEU A 53 -3.50 -22.05 -9.10
CA LEU A 53 -3.74 -20.99 -8.12
C LEU A 53 -5.21 -20.64 -8.06
N ASP A 54 -5.74 -20.41 -6.85
CA ASP A 54 -7.14 -20.05 -6.61
C ASP A 54 -7.31 -18.59 -6.15
N SER A 55 -6.22 -17.90 -5.91
CA SER A 55 -6.24 -16.51 -5.46
C SER A 55 -5.08 -15.71 -6.03
N PHE A 56 -5.29 -14.41 -6.13
CA PHE A 56 -4.29 -13.47 -6.60
C PHE A 56 -4.34 -12.18 -5.76
N ARG A 57 -3.19 -11.72 -5.31
CA ARG A 57 -3.06 -10.46 -4.60
C ARG A 57 -2.47 -9.39 -5.50
N THR A 58 -3.13 -8.25 -5.59
CA THR A 58 -2.66 -7.07 -6.29
C THR A 58 -3.06 -5.79 -5.55
N SER A 59 -2.83 -4.64 -6.15
CA SER A 59 -3.14 -3.33 -5.58
C SER A 59 -4.01 -2.51 -6.51
N ILE A 60 -4.89 -1.69 -5.94
CA ILE A 60 -5.40 -0.51 -6.62
C ILE A 60 -4.33 0.56 -6.49
N GLN A 61 -3.81 1.05 -7.60
CA GLN A 61 -2.81 2.10 -7.58
C GLN A 61 -3.47 3.46 -7.37
N TRP A 62 -3.11 4.15 -6.27
CA TRP A 62 -3.72 5.44 -5.92
C TRP A 62 -3.63 6.44 -7.07
N SER A 63 -2.43 6.58 -7.66
CA SER A 63 -2.18 7.47 -8.79
C SER A 63 -2.88 7.08 -10.10
N ARG A 64 -3.48 5.87 -10.18
CA ARG A 64 -4.29 5.44 -11.31
C ARG A 64 -5.79 5.63 -11.04
N LEU A 65 -6.22 5.44 -9.81
CA LEU A 65 -7.63 5.55 -9.46
C LEU A 65 -8.09 7.01 -9.36
N LEU A 66 -7.26 7.89 -8.80
CA LEU A 66 -7.58 9.31 -8.64
C LEU A 66 -6.64 10.20 -9.46
N ASP A 67 -7.18 11.31 -9.92
CA ASP A 67 -6.42 12.41 -10.51
C ASP A 67 -5.89 13.40 -9.42
N GLU A 68 -5.21 14.47 -9.82
CA GLU A 68 -4.68 15.50 -8.92
C GLU A 68 -5.75 16.36 -8.22
N LYS A 69 -7.00 16.27 -8.67
CA LYS A 69 -8.17 16.88 -8.03
C LYS A 69 -8.89 15.92 -7.10
N GLU A 70 -8.28 14.74 -6.90
CA GLU A 70 -8.85 13.66 -6.09
C GLU A 70 -10.16 13.09 -6.67
N GLU A 71 -10.44 13.31 -7.97
CA GLU A 71 -11.58 12.73 -8.64
C GLU A 71 -11.23 11.37 -9.27
N LEU A 72 -12.26 10.52 -9.42
CA LEU A 72 -12.08 9.20 -10.05
C LEU A 72 -11.64 9.36 -11.52
N ASN A 73 -10.53 8.70 -11.86
CA ASN A 73 -10.08 8.57 -13.24
C ASN A 73 -10.88 7.47 -13.95
N PRO A 74 -11.71 7.80 -14.96
CA PRO A 74 -12.60 6.81 -15.60
C PRO A 74 -11.85 5.65 -16.25
N GLU A 75 -10.65 5.88 -16.81
CA GLU A 75 -9.84 4.80 -17.40
C GLU A 75 -9.32 3.84 -16.34
N GLY A 76 -8.86 4.36 -15.19
CA GLY A 76 -8.43 3.57 -14.04
C GLY A 76 -9.58 2.76 -13.44
N VAL A 77 -10.75 3.38 -13.26
CA VAL A 77 -11.97 2.69 -12.80
C VAL A 77 -12.33 1.54 -13.74
N ASN A 78 -12.39 1.79 -15.04
CA ASN A 78 -12.71 0.76 -16.03
C ASN A 78 -11.70 -0.39 -16.04
N PHE A 79 -10.40 -0.10 -15.86
CA PHE A 79 -9.37 -1.13 -15.75
C PHE A 79 -9.62 -2.06 -14.57
N TYR A 80 -9.86 -1.52 -13.36
CA TYR A 80 -10.08 -2.35 -12.18
C TYR A 80 -11.38 -3.15 -12.23
N HIS A 81 -12.45 -2.62 -12.80
CA HIS A 81 -13.67 -3.41 -13.07
C HIS A 81 -13.40 -4.59 -14.00
N LYS A 82 -12.66 -4.37 -15.09
CA LYS A 82 -12.26 -5.44 -16.00
C LYS A 82 -11.39 -6.49 -15.31
N LEU A 83 -10.43 -6.06 -14.47
CA LEU A 83 -9.60 -6.95 -13.68
C LEU A 83 -10.45 -7.81 -12.73
N CYS A 84 -11.40 -7.22 -12.01
CA CYS A 84 -12.32 -7.93 -11.13
C CYS A 84 -13.19 -8.92 -11.92
N ALA A 85 -13.71 -8.52 -13.06
CA ALA A 85 -14.48 -9.41 -13.94
C ALA A 85 -13.66 -10.60 -14.43
N CYS A 86 -12.44 -10.34 -14.93
CA CYS A 86 -11.53 -11.39 -15.39
C CYS A 86 -11.17 -12.39 -14.28
N ALA A 87 -10.88 -11.92 -13.08
CA ALA A 87 -10.60 -12.78 -11.94
C ALA A 87 -11.81 -13.66 -11.59
N ARG A 88 -13.01 -13.09 -11.54
CA ARG A 88 -14.25 -13.81 -11.26
C ARG A 88 -14.55 -14.88 -12.34
N GLU A 89 -14.39 -14.55 -13.62
CA GLU A 89 -14.60 -15.48 -14.73
C GLU A 89 -13.64 -16.68 -14.69
N ASN A 90 -12.42 -16.45 -14.20
CA ASN A 90 -11.42 -17.50 -14.02
C ASN A 90 -11.47 -18.16 -12.62
N GLN A 91 -12.50 -17.88 -11.81
CA GLN A 91 -12.66 -18.41 -10.44
C GLN A 91 -11.42 -18.15 -9.56
N MET A 92 -10.88 -16.95 -9.65
CA MET A 92 -9.75 -16.45 -8.85
C MET A 92 -10.28 -15.47 -7.80
N GLU A 93 -9.98 -15.71 -6.52
CA GLU A 93 -10.30 -14.76 -5.46
C GLU A 93 -9.27 -13.62 -5.46
N LEU A 94 -9.74 -12.36 -5.49
CA LEU A 94 -8.88 -11.20 -5.43
C LEU A 94 -8.67 -10.73 -3.99
N PHE A 95 -7.40 -10.55 -3.64
CA PHE A 95 -6.95 -9.88 -2.44
C PHE A 95 -6.42 -8.50 -2.82
N MET A 96 -7.16 -7.45 -2.52
CA MET A 96 -6.89 -6.11 -3.04
C MET A 96 -6.26 -5.22 -1.97
N ASN A 97 -5.09 -4.70 -2.28
CA ASN A 97 -4.35 -3.79 -1.44
C ASN A 97 -4.57 -2.34 -1.91
N LEU A 98 -4.75 -1.40 -0.97
CA LEU A 98 -4.95 0.01 -1.29
C LEU A 98 -3.64 0.77 -1.46
N TYR A 99 -2.58 0.40 -0.74
CA TYR A 99 -1.30 1.11 -0.80
C TYR A 99 -0.11 0.16 -0.81
N HIS A 100 0.73 0.27 -1.85
CA HIS A 100 1.97 -0.51 -1.98
C HIS A 100 3.12 0.41 -2.40
N PHE A 101 3.41 1.41 -1.55
CA PHE A 101 4.51 2.38 -1.66
C PHE A 101 4.40 3.35 -2.86
N ASP A 102 3.24 3.52 -3.43
CA ASP A 102 2.98 4.19 -4.71
C ASP A 102 2.23 5.52 -4.56
N MET A 103 2.57 6.29 -3.52
CA MET A 103 1.99 7.61 -3.28
C MET A 103 2.05 8.48 -4.54
N PRO A 104 0.93 9.17 -4.90
CA PRO A 104 0.96 10.18 -5.95
C PRO A 104 2.01 11.27 -5.69
N ALA A 105 2.76 11.65 -6.72
CA ALA A 105 3.87 12.59 -6.59
C ALA A 105 3.43 13.95 -6.00
N TYR A 106 2.28 14.47 -6.41
CA TYR A 106 1.76 15.74 -5.90
C TYR A 106 1.45 15.71 -4.39
N LEU A 107 1.03 14.57 -3.84
CA LEU A 107 0.82 14.40 -2.41
C LEU A 107 2.15 14.31 -1.66
N PHE A 108 3.16 13.71 -2.29
CA PHE A 108 4.50 13.70 -1.71
C PHE A 108 5.08 15.12 -1.64
N GLU A 109 4.87 15.95 -2.65
CA GLU A 109 5.26 17.37 -2.68
C GLU A 109 4.54 18.20 -1.60
N ARG A 110 3.34 17.78 -1.18
CA ARG A 110 2.58 18.37 -0.05
C ARG A 110 3.00 17.83 1.32
N GLY A 111 4.14 17.13 1.39
CA GLY A 111 4.74 16.61 2.63
C GLY A 111 4.61 15.11 2.84
N GLY A 112 3.98 14.37 1.93
CA GLY A 112 3.86 12.92 2.02
C GLY A 112 3.26 12.46 3.35
N TRP A 113 3.68 11.32 3.85
CA TRP A 113 3.19 10.81 5.13
C TRP A 113 3.58 11.63 6.37
N GLU A 114 4.39 12.68 6.23
CA GLU A 114 4.64 13.63 7.31
C GLU A 114 3.49 14.65 7.46
N SER A 115 2.61 14.76 6.46
CA SER A 115 1.48 15.69 6.42
C SER A 115 0.17 15.03 6.84
N ARG A 116 -0.58 15.70 7.72
CA ARG A 116 -1.93 15.26 8.10
C ARG A 116 -2.92 15.34 6.93
N GLU A 117 -2.72 16.29 6.02
CA GLU A 117 -3.52 16.42 4.79
C GLU A 117 -3.46 15.14 3.95
N VAL A 118 -2.27 14.53 3.82
CA VAL A 118 -2.08 13.28 3.07
C VAL A 118 -2.77 12.09 3.74
N VAL A 119 -2.81 12.06 5.07
CA VAL A 119 -3.59 11.06 5.83
C VAL A 119 -5.08 11.17 5.50
N GLU A 120 -5.62 12.36 5.42
CA GLU A 120 -7.03 12.63 5.08
C GLU A 120 -7.33 12.33 3.61
N ALA A 121 -6.42 12.68 2.70
CA ALA A 121 -6.50 12.32 1.29
C ALA A 121 -6.51 10.80 1.07
N TYR A 122 -5.72 10.05 1.87
CA TYR A 122 -5.75 8.59 1.84
C TYR A 122 -7.10 8.01 2.29
N ALA A 123 -7.70 8.57 3.33
CA ALA A 123 -9.03 8.15 3.78
C ALA A 123 -10.10 8.42 2.71
N LEU A 124 -10.01 9.55 2.00
CA LEU A 124 -10.88 9.86 0.86
C LEU A 124 -10.69 8.86 -0.29
N TYR A 125 -9.43 8.56 -0.64
CA TYR A 125 -9.10 7.55 -1.64
C TYR A 125 -9.69 6.18 -1.28
N ALA A 126 -9.49 5.73 -0.04
CA ALA A 126 -10.03 4.46 0.46
C ALA A 126 -11.56 4.43 0.35
N ARG A 127 -12.24 5.51 0.77
CA ARG A 127 -13.70 5.66 0.65
C ARG A 127 -14.17 5.52 -0.79
N LYS A 128 -13.50 6.21 -1.75
CA LYS A 128 -13.84 6.13 -3.18
C LYS A 128 -13.65 4.70 -3.72
N ALA A 129 -12.53 4.05 -3.37
CA ALA A 129 -12.27 2.67 -3.76
C ALA A 129 -13.31 1.68 -3.22
N PHE A 130 -13.70 1.80 -1.94
CA PHE A 130 -14.73 0.94 -1.34
C PHE A 130 -16.10 1.12 -1.97
N ARG A 131 -16.49 2.34 -2.29
CA ARG A 131 -17.77 2.62 -2.94
C ARG A 131 -17.82 2.11 -4.36
N GLU A 132 -16.72 2.20 -5.08
CA GLU A 132 -16.64 1.79 -6.48
C GLU A 132 -16.56 0.26 -6.63
N PHE A 133 -15.64 -0.39 -5.91
CA PHE A 133 -15.32 -1.80 -6.12
C PHE A 133 -15.85 -2.74 -5.01
N GLY A 134 -16.52 -2.21 -4.01
CA GLY A 134 -16.88 -2.98 -2.82
C GLY A 134 -17.83 -4.15 -3.05
N LYS A 135 -18.60 -4.14 -4.15
CA LYS A 135 -19.47 -5.27 -4.55
C LYS A 135 -18.72 -6.36 -5.33
N GLU A 136 -17.46 -6.11 -5.70
CA GLU A 136 -16.66 -7.02 -6.50
C GLU A 136 -15.51 -7.64 -5.71
N ILE A 137 -15.04 -6.95 -4.66
CA ILE A 137 -13.86 -7.33 -3.88
C ILE A 137 -14.27 -7.70 -2.45
N ARG A 138 -13.90 -8.92 -2.03
CA ARG A 138 -14.17 -9.44 -0.69
C ARG A 138 -13.07 -9.12 0.31
N TYR A 139 -11.80 -9.23 -0.11
CA TYR A 139 -10.64 -9.11 0.78
C TYR A 139 -9.83 -7.86 0.47
N TRP A 140 -9.78 -6.97 1.46
CA TRP A 140 -9.13 -5.68 1.36
C TRP A 140 -7.94 -5.57 2.32
N PHE A 141 -6.89 -4.91 1.89
CA PHE A 141 -5.79 -4.52 2.74
C PHE A 141 -5.55 -3.02 2.60
N THR A 142 -5.35 -2.35 3.72
CA THR A 142 -5.05 -0.91 3.73
C THR A 142 -3.65 -0.64 3.23
N PHE A 143 -2.67 -1.33 3.81
CA PHE A 143 -1.24 -1.14 3.51
C PHE A 143 -0.55 -2.48 3.29
N ASN A 144 0.41 -2.50 2.37
CA ASN A 144 1.44 -3.50 2.32
C ASN A 144 2.63 -3.03 3.16
N GLU A 145 3.05 -3.86 4.13
CA GLU A 145 4.26 -3.70 4.94
C GLU A 145 4.47 -2.26 5.44
N PRO A 146 3.55 -1.72 6.26
CA PRO A 146 3.54 -0.30 6.59
C PRO A 146 4.80 0.20 7.30
N ILE A 147 5.61 -0.69 7.89
CA ILE A 147 6.91 -0.35 8.51
C ILE A 147 7.99 -0.03 7.47
N VAL A 148 7.88 -0.60 6.26
CA VAL A 148 8.94 -0.48 5.24
C VAL A 148 9.11 0.97 4.78
N GLU A 149 8.03 1.72 4.60
CA GLU A 149 8.14 3.09 4.13
C GLU A 149 8.83 4.04 5.12
N PRO A 150 8.48 4.09 6.42
CA PRO A 150 9.23 4.88 7.40
C PRO A 150 10.69 4.43 7.54
N ASP A 151 10.98 3.13 7.44
CA ASP A 151 12.35 2.64 7.50
C ASP A 151 13.13 3.05 6.25
N GLN A 152 12.68 2.65 5.08
CA GLN A 152 13.46 2.82 3.84
C GLN A 152 13.63 4.27 3.41
N ARG A 153 12.60 5.13 3.59
CA ARG A 153 12.66 6.53 3.15
C ARG A 153 13.20 7.48 4.21
N TYR A 154 12.97 7.18 5.51
CA TYR A 154 13.19 8.17 6.57
C TYR A 154 14.20 7.74 7.64
N ARG A 155 14.29 6.48 8.03
CA ARG A 155 15.28 6.03 9.03
C ARG A 155 16.61 5.66 8.38
N ASP A 156 16.55 4.76 7.40
CA ASP A 156 17.73 4.20 6.74
C ASP A 156 18.16 5.02 5.52
N GLY A 157 17.21 5.69 4.87
CA GLY A 157 17.46 6.56 3.73
C GLY A 157 17.93 5.81 2.48
N PHE A 158 17.44 4.59 2.26
CA PHE A 158 17.73 3.81 1.05
C PHE A 158 16.82 4.18 -0.13
N TRP A 159 15.60 4.65 0.18
CA TRP A 159 14.67 5.08 -0.86
C TRP A 159 14.56 6.60 -0.92
N TYR A 160 14.26 7.12 -2.11
CA TYR A 160 13.95 8.53 -2.28
C TYR A 160 12.87 8.97 -1.25
N PRO A 161 13.03 10.06 -0.53
CA PRO A 161 13.99 11.15 -0.67
C PRO A 161 15.32 10.97 0.11
N PHE A 162 15.73 9.76 0.49
CA PHE A 162 17.01 9.43 1.12
C PHE A 162 17.24 10.12 2.48
N ILE A 163 16.19 10.34 3.23
CA ILE A 163 16.26 10.96 4.57
C ILE A 163 16.87 9.95 5.56
N LYS A 164 17.67 10.47 6.49
CA LYS A 164 18.23 9.70 7.61
C LYS A 164 17.89 10.40 8.92
N ASP A 165 16.64 10.26 9.36
CA ASP A 165 16.11 10.91 10.55
C ASP A 165 15.06 10.00 11.20
N ALA A 166 15.44 9.39 12.31
CA ALA A 166 14.58 8.45 13.06
C ALA A 166 13.30 9.13 13.60
N LYS A 167 13.38 10.42 13.99
CA LYS A 167 12.21 11.16 14.48
C LYS A 167 11.18 11.39 13.39
N ARG A 168 11.62 11.77 12.18
CA ARG A 168 10.75 11.88 11.02
C ARG A 168 10.15 10.53 10.64
N GLY A 169 10.96 9.46 10.66
CA GLY A 169 10.48 8.09 10.45
C GLY A 169 9.40 7.68 11.44
N MET A 170 9.54 8.06 12.71
CA MET A 170 8.52 7.81 13.74
C MET A 170 7.22 8.57 13.47
N ASN A 171 7.30 9.84 13.06
CA ASN A 171 6.14 10.63 12.69
C ASN A 171 5.40 10.02 11.49
N VAL A 172 6.14 9.58 10.47
CA VAL A 172 5.60 8.88 9.30
C VAL A 172 4.88 7.58 9.70
N GLN A 173 5.51 6.76 10.57
CA GLN A 173 4.91 5.53 11.08
C GLN A 173 3.60 5.80 11.83
N TYR A 174 3.55 6.84 12.65
CA TYR A 174 2.34 7.26 13.34
C TYR A 174 1.24 7.70 12.36
N HIS A 175 1.57 8.51 11.34
CA HIS A 175 0.61 8.96 10.34
C HIS A 175 0.08 7.81 9.47
N ILE A 176 0.91 6.84 9.11
CA ILE A 176 0.46 5.62 8.41
C ILE A 176 -0.51 4.82 9.28
N SER A 177 -0.24 4.70 10.60
CA SER A 177 -1.15 4.05 11.56
C SER A 177 -2.51 4.73 11.61
N LEU A 178 -2.49 6.06 11.59
CA LEU A 178 -3.70 6.87 11.57
C LEU A 178 -4.47 6.73 10.24
N ALA A 179 -3.74 6.73 9.11
CA ALA A 179 -4.32 6.51 7.79
C ALA A 179 -4.97 5.11 7.69
N HIS A 180 -4.32 4.07 8.24
CA HIS A 180 -4.91 2.74 8.38
C HIS A 180 -6.22 2.80 9.16
N SER A 181 -6.22 3.42 10.33
CA SER A 181 -7.40 3.50 11.20
C SER A 181 -8.56 4.23 10.52
N LEU A 182 -8.29 5.33 9.83
CA LEU A 182 -9.30 6.07 9.05
C LEU A 182 -9.83 5.23 7.88
N ALA A 183 -8.97 4.50 7.16
CA ALA A 183 -9.42 3.62 6.07
C ALA A 183 -10.31 2.47 6.60
N VAL A 184 -9.98 1.89 7.76
CA VAL A 184 -10.84 0.87 8.41
C VAL A 184 -12.19 1.48 8.82
N TRP A 185 -12.19 2.71 9.31
CA TRP A 185 -13.45 3.41 9.62
C TRP A 185 -14.29 3.64 8.36
N GLU A 186 -13.70 4.10 7.26
CA GLU A 186 -14.38 4.26 5.97
C GLU A 186 -14.91 2.93 5.41
N PHE A 187 -14.17 1.83 5.61
CA PHE A 187 -14.64 0.50 5.24
C PHE A 187 -15.88 0.08 6.02
N ARG A 188 -15.88 0.29 7.35
CA ARG A 188 -17.02 -0.03 8.21
C ARG A 188 -18.24 0.78 7.81
N LYS A 189 -18.07 2.08 7.57
CA LYS A 189 -19.13 2.96 7.07
C LYS A 189 -19.65 2.52 5.70
N ALA A 190 -18.77 2.21 4.76
CA ALA A 190 -19.17 1.70 3.45
C ALA A 190 -19.95 0.37 3.55
N LYS A 191 -19.62 -0.46 4.54
CA LYS A 191 -20.33 -1.72 4.82
C LYS A 191 -21.73 -1.47 5.37
N GLU A 192 -21.89 -0.55 6.32
CA GLU A 192 -23.16 -0.12 6.88
C GLU A 192 -24.06 0.52 5.80
N ASP A 193 -23.49 1.35 4.94
CA ASP A 193 -24.17 1.98 3.81
C ASP A 193 -24.51 1.00 2.66
N GLY A 194 -24.10 -0.26 2.78
CA GLY A 194 -24.41 -1.31 1.81
C GLY A 194 -23.56 -1.28 0.53
N TYR A 195 -22.43 -0.59 0.49
CA TYR A 195 -21.52 -0.56 -0.67
C TYR A 195 -20.65 -1.80 -0.78
N LEU A 196 -20.47 -2.58 0.27
CA LEU A 196 -19.59 -3.75 0.26
C LEU A 196 -20.37 -5.07 0.16
N LEU A 197 -19.64 -6.15 -0.16
CA LEU A 197 -20.14 -7.52 0.03
C LEU A 197 -20.41 -7.75 1.53
N PRO A 198 -21.46 -8.50 1.89
CA PRO A 198 -21.81 -8.75 3.31
C PRO A 198 -20.67 -9.38 4.11
N ASP A 199 -19.91 -10.26 3.49
CA ASP A 199 -18.77 -10.98 4.07
C ASP A 199 -17.42 -10.33 3.79
N ALA A 200 -17.40 -9.10 3.26
CA ALA A 200 -16.16 -8.36 3.01
C ALA A 200 -15.35 -8.17 4.31
N LYS A 201 -14.04 -8.29 4.18
CA LYS A 201 -13.07 -8.19 5.27
C LYS A 201 -11.95 -7.19 4.90
N ILE A 202 -11.40 -6.54 5.93
CA ILE A 202 -10.27 -5.62 5.78
C ILE A 202 -9.19 -5.94 6.83
N GLY A 203 -7.94 -5.76 6.45
CA GLY A 203 -6.77 -5.88 7.32
C GLY A 203 -5.61 -5.05 6.80
N LEU A 204 -4.41 -5.37 7.25
CA LEU A 204 -3.15 -4.92 6.66
C LEU A 204 -2.21 -6.11 6.45
N ILE A 205 -1.23 -5.95 5.59
CA ILE A 205 -0.20 -6.95 5.35
C ILE A 205 1.03 -6.52 6.13
N ASN A 206 1.43 -7.31 7.11
CA ASN A 206 2.58 -6.98 7.95
C ASN A 206 3.82 -7.77 7.54
N CYS A 207 4.98 -7.14 7.75
CA CYS A 207 6.29 -7.75 7.59
C CYS A 207 6.89 -7.97 8.98
N PHE A 208 6.84 -9.21 9.48
CA PHE A 208 7.38 -9.55 10.79
C PHE A 208 8.86 -9.92 10.70
N ALA A 209 9.67 -9.29 11.53
CA ALA A 209 11.09 -9.56 11.67
C ALA A 209 11.40 -9.74 13.17
N PRO A 210 11.19 -10.94 13.74
CA PRO A 210 11.48 -11.17 15.16
C PRO A 210 12.95 -10.95 15.45
N PRO A 211 13.31 -10.03 16.36
CA PRO A 211 14.70 -9.84 16.77
C PRO A 211 15.14 -10.93 17.74
N TYR A 212 16.41 -11.30 17.68
CA TYR A 212 17.03 -12.30 18.57
C TYR A 212 18.24 -11.72 19.26
N THR A 213 18.52 -12.23 20.46
CA THR A 213 19.77 -11.98 21.18
C THR A 213 20.81 -13.06 20.87
N ARG A 214 22.05 -12.85 21.31
CA ARG A 214 23.06 -13.91 21.51
C ARG A 214 22.64 -14.85 22.65
N GLU A 215 23.35 -15.99 22.83
CA GLU A 215 23.06 -17.02 23.84
C GLU A 215 23.06 -16.47 25.29
N ASP A 216 24.05 -15.61 25.63
CA ASP A 216 24.14 -14.95 26.93
C ASP A 216 23.91 -13.44 26.81
N PRO A 217 22.63 -12.99 26.76
CA PRO A 217 22.32 -11.59 26.55
C PRO A 217 22.56 -10.74 27.82
N SER A 218 23.07 -9.54 27.60
CA SER A 218 23.08 -8.52 28.65
C SER A 218 21.68 -7.90 28.83
N ALA A 219 21.50 -7.11 29.88
CA ALA A 219 20.25 -6.37 30.06
C ALA A 219 19.99 -5.39 28.92
N GLU A 220 21.06 -4.78 28.38
CA GLU A 220 20.97 -3.88 27.22
C GLU A 220 20.58 -4.62 25.94
N ASP A 221 21.08 -5.86 25.72
CA ASP A 221 20.66 -6.68 24.58
C ASP A 221 19.16 -7.02 24.65
N LEU A 222 18.65 -7.38 25.83
CA LEU A 222 17.24 -7.66 26.06
C LEU A 222 16.36 -6.43 25.83
N GLU A 223 16.80 -5.26 26.29
CA GLU A 223 16.08 -4.00 26.08
C GLU A 223 16.08 -3.61 24.59
N ALA A 224 17.20 -3.77 23.87
CA ALA A 224 17.28 -3.52 22.45
C ALA A 224 16.30 -4.40 21.66
N VAL A 225 16.22 -5.70 21.99
CA VAL A 225 15.23 -6.62 21.39
C VAL A 225 13.81 -6.17 21.68
N ARG A 226 13.51 -5.79 22.92
CA ARG A 226 12.18 -5.30 23.32
C ARG A 226 11.77 -4.05 22.53
N MET A 227 12.69 -3.11 22.37
CA MET A 227 12.48 -1.87 21.61
C MET A 227 12.27 -2.16 20.13
N GLU A 228 13.12 -2.99 19.54
CA GLU A 228 13.03 -3.34 18.11
C GLU A 228 11.73 -4.10 17.81
N ASP A 229 11.37 -5.06 18.64
CA ASP A 229 10.10 -5.79 18.52
C ASP A 229 8.90 -4.84 18.69
N GLY A 230 8.96 -3.93 19.66
CA GLY A 230 7.97 -2.90 19.88
C GLY A 230 7.76 -2.04 18.63
N LEU A 231 8.85 -1.55 18.06
CA LEU A 231 8.81 -0.64 16.91
C LEU A 231 8.37 -1.31 15.61
N LYS A 232 8.89 -2.51 15.32
CA LYS A 232 8.69 -3.17 14.02
C LYS A 232 7.50 -4.11 13.99
N ASN A 233 7.29 -4.88 15.06
CA ASN A 233 6.28 -5.93 15.07
C ASN A 233 5.03 -5.52 15.87
N ARG A 234 5.20 -5.23 17.17
CA ARG A 234 4.06 -4.98 18.06
C ARG A 234 3.35 -3.67 17.74
N TRP A 235 4.03 -2.67 17.24
CA TRP A 235 3.38 -1.44 16.77
C TRP A 235 2.17 -1.73 15.87
N TRP A 236 2.36 -2.57 14.87
CA TRP A 236 1.31 -2.91 13.92
C TRP A 236 0.35 -3.98 14.44
N LEU A 237 0.88 -4.99 15.14
CA LEU A 237 0.07 -6.06 15.69
C LEU A 237 -0.86 -5.56 16.80
N ASP A 238 -0.33 -4.79 17.74
CA ASP A 238 -1.10 -4.24 18.85
C ASP A 238 -2.13 -3.21 18.34
N LEU A 239 -1.78 -2.38 17.35
CA LEU A 239 -2.71 -1.47 16.70
C LEU A 239 -3.94 -2.19 16.14
N VAL A 240 -3.75 -3.28 15.39
CA VAL A 240 -4.88 -3.96 14.71
C VAL A 240 -5.65 -4.91 15.62
N THR A 241 -5.02 -5.43 16.68
CA THR A 241 -5.66 -6.42 17.57
C THR A 241 -6.18 -5.82 18.87
N LYS A 242 -5.52 -4.79 19.40
CA LYS A 242 -5.85 -4.15 20.68
C LYS A 242 -6.34 -2.70 20.51
N GLY A 243 -6.03 -2.05 19.40
CA GLY A 243 -6.27 -0.60 19.20
C GLY A 243 -5.30 0.27 19.99
N GLU A 244 -4.12 -0.24 20.33
CA GLU A 244 -3.10 0.41 21.15
C GLU A 244 -1.76 0.46 20.40
N LEU A 245 -0.92 1.42 20.75
CA LEU A 245 0.48 1.45 20.34
C LEU A 245 1.35 0.95 21.51
N PRO A 246 2.47 0.25 21.23
CA PRO A 246 3.34 -0.32 22.27
C PRO A 246 4.09 0.73 23.08
#